data_9dc39c625bf1ea863f898c70578195c7
#
_entry.id   9dc39c625bf1ea863f898c70578195c7
#
_cell.length_a   1.000
_cell.length_b   1.000
_cell.length_c   1.000
_cell.angle_alpha   90.00
_cell.angle_beta   90.00
_cell.angle_gamma   90.00
#
_symmetry.space_group_name_H-M   'P 1'
#
loop_
_entity.id
_entity.type
_entity.pdbx_description
1 polymer ?
#
loop_
_entity_poly.entity_id
_entity_poly.type
_entity_poly.pdbx_seq_one_letter_code
_entity_poly.pdbx_strand_id
1 'polypeptide(L)'
;MKKILTTISLLLFVTIAVALEYKPGKKIPAKEGVVGLLLILNGKTIEHVFKPNLSACLKSKRTATRQMDSNGKKGRIQYVCKIVVADLEEDSQTKYGLRITKIISGD
;
A
#
# COMPACT_ATOMS: atom_id res chain seq x y z
N MET A 1 27.90 8.81 43.90
CA MET A 1 27.40 7.46 43.98
C MET A 1 26.01 7.30 43.52
N LYS A 2 25.13 7.98 44.10
CA LYS A 2 23.72 7.86 43.76
C LYS A 2 23.42 8.31 42.37
N LYS A 3 24.19 9.19 41.84
CA LYS A 3 23.99 9.70 40.50
C LYS A 3 24.11 8.66 39.44
N ILE A 4 24.91 7.69 39.66
CA ILE A 4 25.17 6.62 38.72
C ILE A 4 23.90 5.81 38.45
N LEU A 5 23.13 5.56 39.49
CA LEU A 5 21.93 4.77 39.35
C LEU A 5 20.89 5.45 38.48
N THR A 6 20.77 6.73 38.61
CA THR A 6 19.81 7.50 37.84
C THR A 6 20.11 7.43 36.35
N THR A 7 21.36 7.49 36.02
CA THR A 7 21.78 7.47 34.62
C THR A 7 21.42 6.17 33.94
N ILE A 8 21.57 5.07 34.65
CA ILE A 8 21.29 3.76 34.09
C ILE A 8 19.82 3.60 33.76
N SER A 9 18.95 4.12 34.60
CA SER A 9 17.51 4.00 34.37
C SER A 9 17.07 4.64 33.08
N LEU A 10 17.64 5.75 32.72
CA LEU A 10 17.26 6.45 31.51
C LEU A 10 17.56 5.66 30.25
N LEU A 11 18.65 4.96 30.25
CA LEU A 11 19.02 4.18 29.07
C LEU A 11 18.04 3.06 28.76
N LEU A 12 17.46 2.49 29.79
CA LEU A 12 16.52 1.40 29.59
C LEU A 12 15.24 1.84 28.90
N PHE A 13 14.77 3.01 29.17
CA PHE A 13 13.57 3.50 28.52
C PHE A 13 13.73 3.67 27.01
N VAL A 14 14.85 4.18 26.62
CA VAL A 14 15.11 4.38 25.21
C VAL A 14 15.09 3.07 24.45
N THR A 15 15.69 2.06 25.01
CA THR A 15 15.73 0.75 24.37
C THR A 15 14.36 0.14 24.18
N ILE A 16 13.52 0.25 25.17
CA ILE A 16 12.17 -0.30 25.09
C ILE A 16 11.34 0.39 24.02
N ALA A 17 11.45 1.68 23.93
CA ALA A 17 10.68 2.46 22.95
C ALA A 17 10.98 2.00 21.54
N VAL A 18 12.21 1.74 21.22
CA VAL A 18 12.60 1.29 19.90
C VAL A 18 12.04 -0.08 19.57
N ALA A 19 12.05 -0.97 20.52
CA ALA A 19 11.61 -2.34 20.29
C ALA A 19 10.14 -2.48 19.97
N LEU A 20 9.33 -1.52 20.33
CA LEU A 20 7.88 -1.60 20.13
C LEU A 20 7.39 -1.05 18.81
N GLU A 21 8.25 -0.46 18.02
CA GLU A 21 7.73 0.35 16.96
C GLU A 21 7.26 -0.34 15.72
N TYR A 22 7.94 -1.28 15.16
CA TYR A 22 7.56 -1.70 13.83
C TYR A 22 7.79 -3.19 13.59
N LYS A 23 6.75 -3.82 13.03
CA LYS A 23 6.86 -5.18 12.51
C LYS A 23 6.38 -5.19 11.08
N PRO A 24 7.23 -5.54 10.12
CA PRO A 24 6.79 -5.69 8.74
C PRO A 24 5.82 -6.85 8.63
N GLY A 25 4.83 -6.72 7.76
CA GLY A 25 3.89 -7.77 7.49
C GLY A 25 4.52 -8.88 6.66
N LYS A 26 3.81 -9.97 6.56
CA LYS A 26 4.25 -11.11 5.76
C LYS A 26 4.29 -10.74 4.28
N LYS A 27 5.32 -11.16 3.58
CA LYS A 27 5.44 -10.95 2.14
C LYS A 27 4.94 -12.14 1.36
N ILE A 28 4.22 -11.88 0.29
CA ILE A 28 3.69 -12.91 -0.60
C ILE A 28 4.25 -12.65 -1.99
N PRO A 29 5.29 -13.37 -2.40
CA PRO A 29 5.92 -13.10 -3.70
C PRO A 29 5.15 -13.70 -4.86
N ALA A 30 5.15 -13.02 -6.00
CA ALA A 30 4.64 -13.50 -7.27
C ALA A 30 3.25 -14.14 -7.19
N LYS A 31 2.33 -13.47 -6.51
CA LYS A 31 0.95 -13.96 -6.39
C LYS A 31 0.22 -13.74 -7.71
N GLU A 32 -0.40 -14.80 -8.23
CA GLU A 32 -1.20 -14.73 -9.44
C GLU A 32 -2.64 -14.31 -9.12
N GLY A 33 -3.33 -13.80 -10.14
CA GLY A 33 -4.74 -13.45 -10.00
C GLY A 33 -5.00 -12.27 -9.08
N VAL A 34 -4.03 -11.39 -8.90
CA VAL A 34 -4.17 -10.21 -8.06
C VAL A 34 -4.92 -9.13 -8.84
N VAL A 35 -6.00 -8.62 -8.27
CA VAL A 35 -6.74 -7.51 -8.88
C VAL A 35 -6.15 -6.20 -8.36
N GLY A 36 -5.72 -5.36 -9.28
CA GLY A 36 -5.16 -4.06 -8.95
C GLY A 36 -5.90 -2.93 -9.62
N LEU A 37 -6.09 -1.84 -8.88
CA LEU A 37 -6.53 -0.57 -9.45
C LEU A 37 -5.28 0.22 -9.78
N LEU A 38 -5.06 0.46 -11.08
CA LEU A 38 -3.85 1.11 -11.56
C LEU A 38 -4.18 2.55 -11.93
N LEU A 39 -3.33 3.47 -11.48
CA LEU A 39 -3.39 4.85 -11.89
C LEU A 39 -2.35 5.06 -12.98
N ILE A 40 -2.83 5.40 -14.18
CA ILE A 40 -1.97 5.56 -15.36
C ILE A 40 -1.93 7.03 -15.74
N LEU A 41 -0.72 7.56 -15.84
CA LEU A 41 -0.49 8.94 -16.27
C LEU A 41 0.32 8.91 -17.56
N ASN A 42 -0.26 9.47 -18.62
CA ASN A 42 0.38 9.52 -19.95
C ASN A 42 0.86 8.13 -20.41
N GLY A 43 0.02 7.10 -20.22
CA GLY A 43 0.33 5.75 -20.64
C GLY A 43 1.24 4.97 -19.70
N LYS A 44 1.64 5.54 -18.57
CA LYS A 44 2.57 4.91 -17.65
C LYS A 44 1.91 4.69 -16.30
N THR A 45 2.02 3.48 -15.77
CA THR A 45 1.48 3.17 -14.44
C THR A 45 2.34 3.84 -13.39
N ILE A 46 1.74 4.74 -12.60
CA ILE A 46 2.45 5.47 -11.55
C ILE A 46 2.04 5.04 -10.15
N GLU A 47 0.91 4.37 -10.01
CA GLU A 47 0.41 3.95 -8.72
C GLU A 47 -0.46 2.71 -8.89
N HIS A 48 -0.49 1.85 -7.87
CA HIS A 48 -1.33 0.66 -7.89
C HIS A 48 -1.86 0.38 -6.47
N VAL A 49 -3.09 -0.08 -6.42
CA VAL A 49 -3.78 -0.38 -5.16
C VAL A 49 -4.38 -1.78 -5.24
N PHE A 50 -4.16 -2.58 -4.22
CA PHE A 50 -4.75 -3.90 -4.13
C PHE A 50 -6.26 -3.83 -3.93
N LYS A 51 -7.00 -4.65 -4.69
CA LYS A 51 -8.43 -4.86 -4.50
C LYS A 51 -8.72 -6.35 -4.33
N PRO A 52 -9.70 -6.71 -3.50
CA PRO A 52 -9.97 -8.13 -3.22
C PRO A 52 -10.60 -8.86 -4.40
N ASN A 53 -11.29 -8.16 -5.29
CA ASN A 53 -11.90 -8.74 -6.47
C ASN A 53 -12.18 -7.65 -7.50
N LEU A 54 -12.57 -8.08 -8.69
CA LEU A 54 -12.81 -7.15 -9.79
C LEU A 54 -14.00 -6.22 -9.54
N SER A 55 -15.04 -6.71 -8.89
CA SER A 55 -16.20 -5.90 -8.55
C SER A 55 -15.83 -4.73 -7.65
N ALA A 56 -15.04 -4.97 -6.62
CA ALA A 56 -14.58 -3.91 -5.72
C ALA A 56 -13.68 -2.91 -6.47
N CYS A 57 -12.85 -3.40 -7.37
CA CYS A 57 -11.99 -2.55 -8.18
C CYS A 57 -12.81 -1.63 -9.09
N LEU A 58 -13.81 -2.17 -9.77
CA LEU A 58 -14.64 -1.39 -10.68
C LEU A 58 -15.44 -0.32 -9.94
N LYS A 59 -15.88 -0.64 -8.73
CA LYS A 59 -16.59 0.33 -7.90
C LYS A 59 -15.68 1.49 -7.52
N SER A 60 -14.46 1.20 -7.10
CA SER A 60 -13.47 2.21 -6.76
C SER A 60 -13.09 3.04 -7.98
N LYS A 61 -12.95 2.39 -9.13
CA LYS A 61 -12.63 3.06 -10.39
C LYS A 61 -13.69 4.10 -10.74
N ARG A 62 -14.97 3.74 -10.61
CA ARG A 62 -16.05 4.67 -10.92
C ARG A 62 -16.02 5.90 -10.00
N THR A 63 -15.80 5.69 -8.71
CA THR A 63 -15.71 6.79 -7.76
C THR A 63 -14.54 7.71 -8.08
N ALA A 64 -13.36 7.14 -8.32
CA ALA A 64 -12.18 7.91 -8.65
C ALA A 64 -12.34 8.69 -9.95
N THR A 65 -12.94 8.08 -10.95
CA THR A 65 -13.18 8.72 -12.25
C THR A 65 -14.11 9.93 -12.09
N ARG A 66 -15.16 9.80 -11.29
CA ARG A 66 -16.05 10.94 -11.02
C ARG A 66 -15.33 12.08 -10.36
N GLN A 67 -14.46 11.78 -9.41
CA GLN A 67 -13.70 12.81 -8.73
C GLN A 67 -12.75 13.53 -9.67
N MET A 68 -12.13 12.81 -10.60
CA MET A 68 -11.29 13.43 -11.60
C MET A 68 -12.06 14.33 -12.54
N ASP A 69 -13.25 13.88 -12.98
CA ASP A 69 -14.09 14.69 -13.84
C ASP A 69 -14.51 15.99 -13.16
N SER A 70 -14.85 15.92 -11.88
CA SER A 70 -15.21 17.11 -11.09
C SER A 70 -14.06 18.09 -10.97
N ASN A 71 -12.83 17.58 -10.91
CA ASN A 71 -11.65 18.41 -10.75
C ASN A 71 -11.00 18.82 -12.07
N GLY A 72 -11.58 18.44 -13.20
CA GLY A 72 -11.06 18.81 -14.52
C GLY A 72 -9.75 18.13 -14.91
N LYS A 73 -9.43 17.01 -14.32
CA LYS A 73 -8.17 16.29 -14.59
C LYS A 73 -8.32 15.11 -15.53
N LYS A 74 -9.36 15.13 -16.30
CA LYS A 74 -9.68 14.10 -17.27
C LYS A 74 -8.69 14.08 -18.43
N GLY A 75 -8.46 12.91 -19.00
CA GLY A 75 -7.70 12.75 -20.24
C GLY A 75 -6.29 12.21 -20.09
N ARG A 76 -5.45 12.81 -19.26
CA ARG A 76 -4.09 12.32 -19.05
C ARG A 76 -3.99 11.23 -18.01
N ILE A 77 -4.93 11.22 -17.08
CA ILE A 77 -4.96 10.31 -15.94
C ILE A 77 -6.08 9.34 -16.14
N GLN A 78 -5.80 8.05 -15.99
CA GLN A 78 -6.79 7.00 -16.10
C GLN A 78 -6.67 6.04 -14.94
N TYR A 79 -7.82 5.56 -14.47
CA TYR A 79 -7.85 4.43 -13.54
C TYR A 79 -8.26 3.18 -14.32
N VAL A 80 -7.52 2.11 -14.15
CA VAL A 80 -7.76 0.85 -14.85
C VAL A 80 -7.73 -0.30 -13.84
N CYS A 81 -8.69 -1.22 -13.96
CA CYS A 81 -8.67 -2.45 -13.17
C CYS A 81 -8.02 -3.55 -13.99
N LYS A 82 -7.00 -4.20 -13.43
CA LYS A 82 -6.32 -5.29 -14.11
C LYS A 82 -6.07 -6.46 -13.17
N ILE A 83 -5.99 -7.65 -13.75
CA ILE A 83 -5.60 -8.85 -13.03
C ILE A 83 -4.13 -9.09 -13.36
N VAL A 84 -3.29 -9.08 -12.34
CA VAL A 84 -1.83 -9.08 -12.54
C VAL A 84 -1.17 -10.16 -11.68
N VAL A 85 0.09 -10.41 -11.97
CA VAL A 85 0.98 -11.16 -11.08
C VAL A 85 1.80 -10.13 -10.33
N ALA A 86 1.73 -10.16 -9.02
CA ALA A 86 2.34 -9.11 -8.20
C ALA A 86 2.89 -9.65 -6.89
N ASP A 87 3.88 -8.95 -6.36
CA ASP A 87 4.35 -9.15 -5.00
C ASP A 87 3.44 -8.39 -4.06
N LEU A 88 3.01 -9.05 -3.00
CA LEU A 88 2.15 -8.47 -1.99
C LEU A 88 2.84 -8.43 -0.64
N GLU A 89 2.36 -7.57 0.23
CA GLU A 89 2.80 -7.49 1.61
C GLU A 89 1.58 -7.23 2.49
N GLU A 90 1.52 -7.92 3.62
CA GLU A 90 0.45 -7.67 4.59
C GLU A 90 0.65 -6.29 5.20
N ASP A 91 -0.41 -5.51 5.23
CA ASP A 91 -0.38 -4.15 5.77
C ASP A 91 -1.71 -3.87 6.45
N SER A 92 -1.68 -3.87 7.78
CA SER A 92 -2.89 -3.67 8.59
C SER A 92 -3.48 -2.28 8.46
N GLN A 93 -2.74 -1.34 7.91
CA GLN A 93 -3.23 0.01 7.71
C GLN A 93 -4.06 0.17 6.45
N THR A 94 -4.02 -0.81 5.55
CA THR A 94 -4.86 -0.78 4.37
C THR A 94 -6.22 -1.39 4.67
N LYS A 95 -7.23 -0.98 3.91
CA LYS A 95 -8.59 -1.46 4.09
C LYS A 95 -8.72 -2.98 3.98
N TYR A 96 -7.96 -3.59 3.10
CA TYR A 96 -8.06 -5.02 2.84
C TYR A 96 -6.91 -5.83 3.45
N GLY A 97 -6.02 -5.18 4.19
CA GLY A 97 -4.93 -5.86 4.86
C GLY A 97 -3.77 -6.28 3.96
N LEU A 98 -3.81 -5.92 2.68
CA LEU A 98 -2.75 -6.26 1.72
C LEU A 98 -2.40 -5.05 0.85
N ARG A 99 -1.16 -5.02 0.43
CA ARG A 99 -0.63 -3.95 -0.40
C ARG A 99 0.22 -4.55 -1.52
N ILE A 100 0.09 -4.03 -2.72
CA ILE A 100 0.95 -4.42 -3.84
C ILE A 100 2.28 -3.68 -3.69
N THR A 101 3.37 -4.42 -3.66
CA THR A 101 4.70 -3.80 -3.58
C THR A 101 5.36 -3.70 -4.93
N LYS A 102 5.06 -4.66 -5.84
CA LYS A 102 5.63 -4.64 -7.18
C LYS A 102 4.74 -5.46 -8.10
N ILE A 103 4.48 -4.95 -9.30
CA ILE A 103 3.78 -5.70 -10.33
C ILE A 103 4.81 -6.40 -11.21
N ILE A 104 4.68 -7.70 -11.35
CA ILE A 104 5.61 -8.51 -12.11
C ILE A 104 5.18 -8.60 -13.57
N SER A 105 3.91 -8.83 -13.80
CA SER A 105 3.38 -8.89 -15.16
C SER A 105 1.88 -8.62 -15.19
N GLY A 106 1.37 -8.30 -16.37
CA GLY A 106 -0.06 -8.09 -16.59
C GLY A 106 -0.51 -6.64 -16.55
N ASP A 107 0.37 -5.74 -16.23
CA ASP A 107 0.03 -4.31 -16.28
C ASP A 107 0.32 -3.70 -17.69
#